data_d4b9a9d04f02fb13d967b919fd2a7054
#
_entry.id   d4b9a9d04f02fb13d967b919fd2a7054
#
_cell.length_a   1.000
_cell.length_b   1.000
_cell.length_c   1.000
_cell.angle_alpha   90.00
_cell.angle_beta   90.00
_cell.angle_gamma   90.00
#
_symmetry.space_group_name_H-M   'P 1'
#
loop_
_entity.id
_entity.type
_entity.pdbx_description
1 polymer ?
#
loop_
_entity_poly.entity_id
_entity_poly.type
_entity_poly.pdbx_seq_one_letter_code
_entity_poly.pdbx_strand_id
1 'polypeptide(L)'
;AGAFKKWADNIIDNGVPHNNWNLMQARYIMSIGMILESDASYPDKKGGEYYIDYVLNRSSIRQWSLKQLADYGYDAETGIWAECPGYSQVVVGDYTDMVTIFDRNLGMDLTEEIPVIKKAVAADPQYLFPDCMTMGFGDTHPGKLNPAIFARMVANAQKHGKKDQERQFTAML
;
A
#
# COMPACT_ATOMS: atom_id res chain seq x y z
N ALA A 1 6.44 8.11 23.16
CA ALA A 1 6.02 6.73 22.82
C ALA A 1 4.57 6.47 23.22
N GLY A 2 4.14 6.72 24.48
CA GLY A 2 2.81 6.33 24.97
C GLY A 2 1.61 6.88 24.17
N ALA A 3 1.64 8.14 23.74
CA ALA A 3 0.56 8.73 22.94
C ALA A 3 0.46 8.08 21.55
N PHE A 4 1.59 7.81 20.91
CA PHE A 4 1.63 7.16 19.60
C PHE A 4 1.13 5.71 19.67
N LYS A 5 1.53 4.96 20.70
CA LYS A 5 1.01 3.60 20.91
C LYS A 5 -0.50 3.58 21.09
N LYS A 6 -1.03 4.47 21.96
CA LYS A 6 -2.50 4.60 22.14
C LYS A 6 -3.22 4.93 20.84
N TRP A 7 -2.62 5.75 19.98
CA TRP A 7 -3.20 6.08 18.68
C TRP A 7 -3.22 4.86 17.75
N ALA A 8 -2.11 4.12 17.64
CA ALA A 8 -2.06 2.89 16.86
C ALA A 8 -3.06 1.84 17.37
N ASP A 9 -3.09 1.59 18.67
CA ASP A 9 -4.05 0.66 19.29
C ASP A 9 -5.51 1.10 19.02
N ASN A 10 -5.80 2.41 19.12
CA ASN A 10 -7.14 2.93 18.82
C ASN A 10 -7.55 2.71 17.35
N ILE A 11 -6.63 2.83 16.40
CA ILE A 11 -6.92 2.52 14.99
C ILE A 11 -7.20 1.03 14.84
N ILE A 12 -6.40 0.17 15.46
CA ILE A 12 -6.58 -1.29 15.42
C ILE A 12 -7.95 -1.70 15.95
N ASP A 13 -8.42 -1.05 17.02
CA ASP A 13 -9.66 -1.42 17.72
C ASP A 13 -10.91 -0.75 17.12
N ASN A 14 -10.77 0.43 16.50
CA ASN A 14 -11.90 1.28 16.11
C ASN A 14 -11.83 1.77 14.65
N GLY A 15 -10.88 1.28 13.85
CA GLY A 15 -10.68 1.70 12.48
C GLY A 15 -11.79 1.29 11.52
N VAL A 16 -11.61 1.56 10.25
CA VAL A 16 -12.53 1.22 9.15
C VAL A 16 -11.87 0.15 8.29
N PRO A 17 -12.40 -1.09 8.25
CA PRO A 17 -11.82 -2.18 7.48
C PRO A 17 -12.21 -2.10 5.99
N HIS A 18 -11.59 -2.95 5.19
CA HIS A 18 -11.91 -3.40 3.81
C HIS A 18 -12.11 -2.34 2.72
N ASN A 19 -11.62 -1.12 2.88
CA ASN A 19 -11.65 -0.08 1.84
C ASN A 19 -10.36 0.78 1.87
N ASN A 20 -10.30 1.86 1.07
CA ASN A 20 -9.17 2.77 1.02
C ASN A 20 -8.79 3.37 2.39
N TRP A 21 -9.74 3.58 3.29
CA TRP A 21 -9.47 4.06 4.65
C TRP A 21 -8.60 3.09 5.45
N ASN A 22 -8.81 1.77 5.29
CA ASN A 22 -7.96 0.77 5.95
C ASN A 22 -6.49 0.96 5.58
N LEU A 23 -6.21 1.26 4.31
CA LEU A 23 -4.85 1.47 3.81
C LEU A 23 -4.22 2.75 4.38
N MET A 24 -4.99 3.85 4.43
CA MET A 24 -4.53 5.08 5.08
C MET A 24 -4.21 4.87 6.56
N GLN A 25 -5.05 4.12 7.26
CA GLN A 25 -4.85 3.78 8.68
C GLN A 25 -3.64 2.88 8.89
N ALA A 26 -3.43 1.89 8.02
CA ALA A 26 -2.23 1.05 8.02
C ALA A 26 -0.95 1.89 7.90
N ARG A 27 -0.95 2.93 7.05
CA ARG A 27 0.16 3.89 6.94
C ARG A 27 0.48 4.59 8.26
N TYR A 28 -0.54 5.01 9.01
CA TYR A 28 -0.32 5.64 10.31
C TYR A 28 0.26 4.66 11.33
N ILE A 29 -0.29 3.44 11.42
CA ILE A 29 0.23 2.40 12.31
C ILE A 29 1.68 2.07 11.95
N MET A 30 1.98 1.88 10.67
CA MET A 30 3.34 1.63 10.18
C MET A 30 4.30 2.76 10.54
N SER A 31 3.90 4.03 10.32
CA SER A 31 4.72 5.19 10.66
C SER A 31 5.03 5.25 12.17
N ILE A 32 4.07 4.87 13.01
CA ILE A 32 4.26 4.74 14.45
C ILE A 32 5.26 3.60 14.74
N GLY A 33 5.12 2.44 14.11
CA GLY A 33 6.07 1.34 14.24
C GLY A 33 7.51 1.74 13.91
N MET A 34 7.68 2.54 12.85
CA MET A 34 9.01 3.02 12.41
C MET A 34 9.73 3.93 13.40
N ILE A 35 9.01 4.63 14.28
CA ILE A 35 9.59 5.58 15.26
C ILE A 35 9.67 5.01 16.67
N LEU A 36 9.06 3.87 16.93
CA LEU A 36 9.14 3.19 18.22
C LEU A 36 10.43 2.38 18.33
N GLU A 37 10.90 2.23 19.57
CA GLU A 37 11.99 1.28 19.88
C GLU A 37 11.53 -0.17 19.69
N SER A 38 12.45 -1.11 19.82
CA SER A 38 12.16 -2.53 19.70
C SER A 38 11.10 -3.00 20.72
N ASP A 39 10.41 -4.09 20.41
CA ASP A 39 9.39 -4.69 21.28
C ASP A 39 9.91 -4.98 22.68
N ALA A 40 11.20 -5.32 22.79
CA ALA A 40 11.85 -5.60 24.07
C ALA A 40 11.89 -4.38 25.02
N SER A 41 11.86 -3.16 24.49
CA SER A 41 11.90 -1.91 25.25
C SER A 41 10.57 -1.59 25.96
N TYR A 42 9.51 -2.34 25.71
CA TYR A 42 8.18 -2.09 26.26
C TYR A 42 7.68 -3.26 27.11
N PRO A 43 7.05 -2.99 28.29
CA PRO A 43 6.49 -4.04 29.17
C PRO A 43 5.45 -4.92 28.48
N ASP A 44 4.63 -4.34 27.57
CA ASP A 44 3.57 -5.01 26.82
C ASP A 44 4.08 -5.68 25.52
N LYS A 45 5.40 -5.59 25.25
CA LYS A 45 6.03 -6.11 24.04
C LYS A 45 5.41 -5.59 22.74
N LYS A 46 4.84 -4.40 22.77
CA LYS A 46 4.31 -3.70 21.60
C LYS A 46 5.22 -2.54 21.22
N GLY A 47 6.29 -2.80 20.52
CA GLY A 47 7.24 -1.81 19.97
C GLY A 47 7.13 -1.70 18.45
N GLY A 48 8.24 -1.37 17.81
CA GLY A 48 8.31 -1.17 16.37
C GLY A 48 7.96 -2.42 15.57
N GLU A 49 8.54 -3.55 15.94
CA GLU A 49 8.34 -4.82 15.24
C GLU A 49 6.88 -5.28 15.32
N TYR A 50 6.25 -5.13 16.49
CA TYR A 50 4.84 -5.49 16.70
C TYR A 50 3.91 -4.75 15.74
N TYR A 51 4.04 -3.42 15.62
CA TYR A 51 3.15 -2.63 14.77
C TYR A 51 3.43 -2.82 13.29
N ILE A 52 4.70 -3.00 12.89
CA ILE A 52 5.07 -3.32 11.52
C ILE A 52 4.52 -4.70 11.10
N ASP A 53 4.71 -5.71 11.95
CA ASP A 53 4.15 -7.06 11.71
C ASP A 53 2.61 -7.03 11.69
N TYR A 54 2.00 -6.21 12.55
CA TYR A 54 0.54 -6.04 12.55
C TYR A 54 0.05 -5.52 11.20
N VAL A 55 0.64 -4.42 10.71
CA VAL A 55 0.26 -3.83 9.42
C VAL A 55 0.41 -4.83 8.27
N LEU A 56 1.46 -5.62 8.26
CA LEU A 56 1.73 -6.54 7.16
C LEU A 56 0.90 -7.83 7.22
N ASN A 57 0.76 -8.42 8.41
CA ASN A 57 0.34 -9.81 8.57
C ASN A 57 -0.88 -10.03 9.48
N ARG A 58 -1.24 -9.08 10.35
CA ARG A 58 -2.30 -9.27 11.35
C ARG A 58 -3.54 -8.46 11.04
N SER A 59 -4.67 -8.96 11.45
CA SER A 59 -5.97 -8.30 11.22
C SER A 59 -6.83 -8.35 12.47
N SER A 60 -7.59 -7.28 12.69
CA SER A 60 -8.76 -7.25 13.57
C SER A 60 -10.04 -7.11 12.74
N ILE A 61 -11.19 -7.09 13.37
CA ILE A 61 -12.46 -6.79 12.69
C ILE A 61 -12.53 -5.33 12.20
N ARG A 62 -11.63 -4.47 12.68
CA ARG A 62 -11.65 -3.01 12.41
C ARG A 62 -10.45 -2.53 11.60
N GLN A 63 -9.37 -3.29 11.56
CA GLN A 63 -8.16 -2.96 10.81
C GLN A 63 -7.55 -4.23 10.23
N TRP A 64 -7.59 -4.38 8.92
CA TRP A 64 -7.00 -5.51 8.21
C TRP A 64 -5.53 -5.25 7.88
N SER A 65 -4.78 -6.34 7.78
CA SER A 65 -3.41 -6.30 7.27
C SER A 65 -3.38 -5.89 5.80
N LEU A 66 -2.23 -5.40 5.35
CA LEU A 66 -2.02 -5.07 3.93
C LEU A 66 -2.26 -6.28 3.02
N LYS A 67 -1.84 -7.48 3.45
CA LYS A 67 -2.05 -8.73 2.71
C LYS A 67 -3.53 -9.04 2.58
N GLN A 68 -4.27 -9.05 3.69
CA GLN A 68 -5.70 -9.34 3.66
C GLN A 68 -6.49 -8.30 2.86
N LEU A 69 -6.14 -7.02 2.98
CA LEU A 69 -6.78 -5.97 2.21
C LEU A 69 -6.53 -6.12 0.71
N ALA A 70 -5.30 -6.46 0.32
CA ALA A 70 -4.94 -6.70 -1.07
C ALA A 70 -5.69 -7.90 -1.66
N ASP A 71 -5.74 -9.01 -0.92
CA ASP A 71 -6.45 -10.23 -1.32
C ASP A 71 -7.97 -10.01 -1.46
N TYR A 72 -8.54 -9.14 -0.64
CA TYR A 72 -9.97 -8.82 -0.68
C TYR A 72 -10.31 -7.82 -1.78
N GLY A 73 -9.49 -6.79 -1.95
CA GLY A 73 -9.84 -5.62 -2.76
C GLY A 73 -9.38 -5.70 -4.21
N TYR A 74 -8.34 -6.47 -4.51
CA TYR A 74 -7.84 -6.65 -5.87
C TYR A 74 -8.32 -7.95 -6.50
N ASP A 75 -8.73 -7.90 -7.75
CA ASP A 75 -8.83 -9.09 -8.57
C ASP A 75 -7.42 -9.64 -8.84
N ALA A 76 -7.20 -10.91 -8.48
CA ALA A 76 -5.88 -11.53 -8.53
C ALA A 76 -5.34 -11.74 -9.96
N GLU A 77 -6.22 -11.78 -10.98
CA GLU A 77 -5.81 -11.96 -12.36
C GLU A 77 -5.48 -10.64 -13.04
N THR A 78 -6.33 -9.64 -12.86
CA THR A 78 -6.25 -8.37 -13.57
C THR A 78 -5.54 -7.27 -12.79
N GLY A 79 -5.50 -7.35 -11.47
CA GLY A 79 -5.01 -6.28 -10.59
C GLY A 79 -5.97 -5.10 -10.44
N ILE A 80 -7.22 -5.26 -10.88
CA ILE A 80 -8.25 -4.22 -10.76
C ILE A 80 -8.77 -4.17 -9.32
N TRP A 81 -8.83 -2.97 -8.76
CA TRP A 81 -9.41 -2.71 -7.44
C TRP A 81 -10.94 -2.68 -7.49
N ALA A 82 -11.58 -3.17 -6.42
CA ALA A 82 -13.04 -3.34 -6.35
C ALA A 82 -13.85 -2.03 -6.31
N GLU A 83 -13.21 -0.88 -6.10
CA GLU A 83 -13.86 0.43 -6.11
C GLU A 83 -13.70 1.12 -7.48
N CYS A 84 -14.27 2.32 -7.63
CA CYS A 84 -14.20 3.08 -8.87
C CYS A 84 -12.74 3.51 -9.23
N PRO A 85 -12.47 3.87 -10.50
CA PRO A 85 -11.10 4.13 -10.98
C PRO A 85 -10.31 5.17 -10.18
N GLY A 86 -10.96 6.24 -9.70
CA GLY A 86 -10.28 7.24 -8.89
C GLY A 86 -9.79 6.67 -7.54
N TYR A 87 -10.60 5.86 -6.86
CA TYR A 87 -10.16 5.17 -5.64
C TYR A 87 -9.13 4.09 -5.93
N SER A 88 -9.25 3.38 -7.06
CA SER A 88 -8.21 2.43 -7.50
C SER A 88 -6.85 3.11 -7.57
N GLN A 89 -6.76 4.29 -8.20
CA GLN A 89 -5.51 5.05 -8.31
C GLN A 89 -4.96 5.52 -6.96
N VAL A 90 -5.83 5.95 -6.04
CA VAL A 90 -5.43 6.30 -4.67
C VAL A 90 -4.82 5.09 -3.97
N VAL A 91 -5.49 3.94 -4.05
CA VAL A 91 -5.04 2.70 -3.40
C VAL A 91 -3.73 2.20 -3.99
N VAL A 92 -3.59 2.17 -5.31
CA VAL A 92 -2.31 1.82 -5.99
C VAL A 92 -1.20 2.80 -5.59
N GLY A 93 -1.51 4.10 -5.54
CA GLY A 93 -0.59 5.14 -5.09
C GLY A 93 -0.08 4.89 -3.66
N ASP A 94 -0.98 4.58 -2.74
CA ASP A 94 -0.65 4.30 -1.35
C ASP A 94 0.14 3.00 -1.18
N TYR A 95 -0.22 1.92 -1.90
CA TYR A 95 0.58 0.69 -1.88
C TYR A 95 2.00 0.91 -2.41
N THR A 96 2.17 1.64 -3.51
CA THR A 96 3.51 1.92 -4.06
C THR A 96 4.32 2.85 -3.17
N ASP A 97 3.68 3.75 -2.43
CA ASP A 97 4.34 4.54 -1.39
C ASP A 97 4.84 3.64 -0.26
N MET A 98 4.03 2.68 0.19
CA MET A 98 4.44 1.68 1.17
C MET A 98 5.56 0.78 0.66
N VAL A 99 5.55 0.36 -0.62
CA VAL A 99 6.69 -0.35 -1.24
C VAL A 99 7.98 0.41 -1.01
N THR A 100 7.95 1.72 -1.28
CA THR A 100 9.13 2.58 -1.08
C THR A 100 9.55 2.67 0.39
N ILE A 101 8.60 2.77 1.31
CA ILE A 101 8.88 2.91 2.75
C ILE A 101 9.43 1.61 3.33
N PHE A 102 8.82 0.46 3.04
CA PHE A 102 9.30 -0.85 3.48
C PHE A 102 10.70 -1.14 2.94
N ASP A 103 10.91 -0.84 1.67
CA ASP A 103 12.18 -1.07 0.99
C ASP A 103 13.31 -0.21 1.57
N ARG A 104 13.05 1.08 1.83
CA ARG A 104 14.07 1.99 2.36
C ARG A 104 14.41 1.76 3.83
N ASN A 105 13.42 1.47 4.64
CA ASN A 105 13.60 1.43 6.10
C ASN A 105 13.80 0.01 6.64
N LEU A 106 13.27 -1.00 5.96
CA LEU A 106 13.32 -2.40 6.41
C LEU A 106 14.10 -3.32 5.46
N GLY A 107 14.49 -2.83 4.27
CA GLY A 107 15.10 -3.65 3.24
C GLY A 107 14.17 -4.74 2.69
N MET A 108 12.86 -4.58 2.90
CA MET A 108 11.83 -5.55 2.52
C MET A 108 11.18 -5.15 1.19
N ASP A 109 11.18 -6.07 0.24
CA ASP A 109 10.44 -5.90 -1.02
C ASP A 109 8.97 -6.28 -0.85
N LEU A 110 8.14 -5.27 -0.59
CA LEU A 110 6.70 -5.49 -0.40
C LEU A 110 6.01 -6.08 -1.63
N THR A 111 6.58 -5.94 -2.83
CA THR A 111 6.00 -6.52 -4.05
C THR A 111 6.16 -8.04 -4.15
N GLU A 112 7.05 -8.64 -3.36
CA GLU A 112 7.13 -10.10 -3.21
C GLU A 112 6.15 -10.59 -2.14
N GLU A 113 5.94 -9.79 -1.09
CA GLU A 113 4.98 -10.10 -0.03
C GLU A 113 3.52 -9.97 -0.51
N ILE A 114 3.26 -9.03 -1.44
CA ILE A 114 1.93 -8.72 -2.00
C ILE A 114 2.07 -8.61 -3.54
N PRO A 115 2.16 -9.74 -4.26
CA PRO A 115 2.46 -9.74 -5.70
C PRO A 115 1.45 -9.02 -6.57
N VAL A 116 0.18 -8.91 -6.13
CA VAL A 116 -0.88 -8.23 -6.89
C VAL A 116 -0.60 -6.74 -7.10
N ILE A 117 0.24 -6.10 -6.27
CA ILE A 117 0.65 -4.70 -6.46
C ILE A 117 1.26 -4.48 -7.86
N LYS A 118 2.08 -5.42 -8.34
CA LYS A 118 2.69 -5.33 -9.68
C LYS A 118 1.63 -5.33 -10.78
N LYS A 119 0.60 -6.16 -10.63
CA LYS A 119 -0.53 -6.23 -11.58
C LYS A 119 -1.39 -4.97 -11.50
N ALA A 120 -1.65 -4.48 -10.29
CA ALA A 120 -2.43 -3.27 -10.07
C ALA A 120 -1.78 -2.05 -10.75
N VAL A 121 -0.46 -1.88 -10.60
CA VAL A 121 0.28 -0.82 -11.30
C VAL A 121 0.24 -1.01 -12.83
N ALA A 122 0.34 -2.23 -13.32
CA ALA A 122 0.26 -2.51 -14.75
C ALA A 122 -1.16 -2.32 -15.32
N ALA A 123 -2.19 -2.45 -14.49
CA ALA A 123 -3.59 -2.22 -14.87
C ALA A 123 -3.97 -0.73 -14.92
N ASP A 124 -3.26 0.12 -14.17
CA ASP A 124 -3.63 1.53 -13.99
C ASP A 124 -3.76 2.31 -15.33
N PRO A 125 -2.89 2.14 -16.34
CA PRO A 125 -3.07 2.75 -17.65
C PRO A 125 -4.32 2.30 -18.43
N GLN A 126 -4.93 1.17 -18.07
CA GLN A 126 -6.15 0.68 -18.71
C GLN A 126 -7.39 1.51 -18.38
N TYR A 127 -7.31 2.35 -17.36
CA TYR A 127 -8.36 3.32 -17.02
C TYR A 127 -8.31 4.60 -17.87
N LEU A 128 -7.38 4.72 -18.82
CA LEU A 128 -7.24 5.92 -19.64
C LEU A 128 -8.14 5.90 -20.88
N PHE A 129 -8.76 7.03 -21.15
CA PHE A 129 -9.30 7.36 -22.46
C PHE A 129 -8.19 7.79 -23.44
N PRO A 130 -8.46 7.85 -24.76
CA PRO A 130 -7.47 8.29 -25.76
C PRO A 130 -6.88 9.69 -25.54
N ASP A 131 -7.57 10.55 -24.78
CA ASP A 131 -7.10 11.88 -24.39
C ASP A 131 -6.18 11.88 -23.14
N CYS A 132 -5.80 10.70 -22.68
CA CYS A 132 -4.98 10.47 -21.48
C CYS A 132 -5.65 10.91 -20.17
N MET A 133 -6.96 11.07 -20.18
CA MET A 133 -7.74 11.28 -18.95
C MET A 133 -8.25 9.94 -18.41
N THR A 134 -8.30 9.81 -17.10
CA THR A 134 -8.85 8.62 -16.46
C THR A 134 -10.37 8.59 -16.54
N MET A 135 -10.95 7.40 -16.54
CA MET A 135 -12.39 7.23 -16.44
C MET A 135 -12.94 7.86 -15.17
N GLY A 136 -14.03 8.63 -15.31
CA GLY A 136 -14.69 9.32 -14.20
C GLY A 136 -16.07 8.75 -13.94
N PHE A 137 -16.20 7.48 -13.54
CA PHE A 137 -17.48 6.91 -13.11
C PHE A 137 -17.46 6.57 -11.62
N GLY A 138 -18.64 6.46 -11.02
CA GLY A 138 -18.80 6.33 -9.57
C GLY A 138 -18.54 7.67 -8.86
N ASP A 139 -18.01 7.62 -7.65
CA ASP A 139 -17.70 8.80 -6.83
C ASP A 139 -16.28 9.32 -7.16
N THR A 140 -16.06 9.69 -8.42
CA THR A 140 -14.74 10.16 -8.90
C THR A 140 -14.91 11.09 -10.11
N HIS A 141 -13.86 11.87 -10.37
CA HIS A 141 -13.76 12.75 -11.53
C HIS A 141 -12.64 12.28 -12.46
N PRO A 142 -12.75 12.55 -13.78
CA PRO A 142 -11.63 12.34 -14.70
C PRO A 142 -10.37 13.09 -14.22
N GLY A 143 -9.23 12.46 -14.33
CA GLY A 143 -7.95 13.00 -13.89
C GLY A 143 -6.81 12.47 -14.74
N LYS A 144 -5.60 12.72 -14.33
CA LYS A 144 -4.39 12.16 -14.95
C LYS A 144 -3.80 11.08 -14.07
N LEU A 145 -3.14 10.09 -14.68
CA LEU A 145 -2.34 9.13 -13.92
C LEU A 145 -1.23 9.84 -13.14
N ASN A 146 -0.96 9.33 -11.95
CA ASN A 146 0.15 9.81 -11.14
C ASN A 146 1.46 9.10 -11.55
N PRO A 147 2.40 9.76 -12.23
CA PRO A 147 3.64 9.12 -12.68
C PRO A 147 4.53 8.65 -11.53
N ALA A 148 4.34 9.17 -10.31
CA ALA A 148 5.10 8.73 -9.15
C ALA A 148 4.85 7.24 -8.81
N ILE A 149 3.68 6.69 -9.17
CA ILE A 149 3.37 5.27 -9.01
C ILE A 149 4.40 4.43 -9.78
N PHE A 150 4.58 4.73 -11.06
CA PHE A 150 5.52 4.00 -11.93
C PHE A 150 6.98 4.25 -11.52
N ALA A 151 7.34 5.49 -11.20
CA ALA A 151 8.70 5.84 -10.76
C ALA A 151 9.12 5.07 -9.49
N ARG A 152 8.22 4.89 -8.54
CA ARG A 152 8.46 4.07 -7.33
C ARG A 152 8.71 2.60 -7.68
N MET A 153 7.93 2.06 -8.61
CA MET A 153 8.10 0.68 -9.05
C MET A 153 9.40 0.47 -9.85
N VAL A 154 9.80 1.44 -10.66
CA VAL A 154 11.12 1.42 -11.32
C VAL A 154 12.23 1.41 -10.29
N ALA A 155 12.17 2.28 -9.28
CA ALA A 155 13.18 2.36 -8.23
C ALA A 155 13.27 1.04 -7.42
N ASN A 156 12.12 0.43 -7.07
CA ASN A 156 12.08 -0.87 -6.43
C ASN A 156 12.71 -1.97 -7.31
N ALA A 157 12.32 -2.02 -8.58
CA ALA A 157 12.83 -3.02 -9.52
C ALA A 157 14.36 -2.88 -9.72
N GLN A 158 14.88 -1.65 -9.81
CA GLN A 158 16.32 -1.38 -9.89
C GLN A 158 17.08 -1.88 -8.66
N LYS A 159 16.56 -1.54 -7.48
CA LYS A 159 17.19 -1.93 -6.21
C LYS A 159 17.29 -3.45 -6.04
N HIS A 160 16.26 -4.17 -6.49
CA HIS A 160 16.19 -5.63 -6.39
C HIS A 160 16.67 -6.38 -7.65
N GLY A 161 17.25 -5.67 -8.63
CA GLY A 161 17.82 -6.27 -9.86
C GLY A 161 16.80 -6.90 -10.81
N LYS A 162 15.52 -6.49 -10.73
CA LYS A 162 14.39 -7.04 -11.51
C LYS A 162 14.27 -6.38 -12.87
N LYS A 163 15.18 -6.69 -13.79
CA LYS A 163 15.32 -6.00 -15.09
C LYS A 163 14.07 -5.98 -15.96
N ASP A 164 13.25 -7.03 -15.95
CA ASP A 164 12.03 -7.07 -16.75
C ASP A 164 10.96 -6.13 -16.19
N GLN A 165 10.81 -6.06 -14.88
CA GLN A 165 9.90 -5.12 -14.21
C GLN A 165 10.39 -3.68 -14.40
N GLU A 166 11.69 -3.42 -14.28
CA GLU A 166 12.28 -2.11 -14.55
C GLU A 166 11.91 -1.62 -15.95
N ARG A 167 12.09 -2.47 -16.98
CA ARG A 167 11.71 -2.14 -18.36
C ARG A 167 10.22 -1.90 -18.51
N GLN A 168 9.39 -2.76 -17.93
CA GLN A 168 7.94 -2.65 -17.98
C GLN A 168 7.46 -1.32 -17.40
N PHE A 169 7.85 -1.00 -16.16
CA PHE A 169 7.37 0.23 -15.49
C PHE A 169 8.01 1.51 -16.07
N THR A 170 9.23 1.44 -16.61
CA THR A 170 9.84 2.56 -17.33
C THR A 170 9.05 2.91 -18.59
N ALA A 171 8.50 1.94 -19.29
CA ALA A 171 7.69 2.17 -20.47
C ALA A 171 6.31 2.81 -20.18
N MET A 172 5.92 2.88 -18.90
CA MET A 172 4.67 3.50 -18.42
C MET A 172 4.87 4.93 -17.89
N LEU A 173 6.13 5.40 -17.75
CA LEU A 173 6.50 6.76 -17.37
C LEU A 173 6.40 7.72 -18.54
#